data_ff07cdeab50ed25d9d600f6f169d7304
#
_entry.id   ff07cdeab50ed25d9d600f6f169d7304
#
_cell.length_a   1.000
_cell.length_b   1.000
_cell.length_c   1.000
_cell.angle_alpha   90.00
_cell.angle_beta   90.00
_cell.angle_gamma   90.00
#
_symmetry.space_group_name_H-M   'P 1'
#
loop_
_entity.id
_entity.type
_entity.pdbx_description
1 polymer ?
#
loop_
_entity_poly.entity_id
_entity_poly.type
_entity_poly.pdbx_seq_one_letter_code
_entity_poly.pdbx_strand_id
1 'polypeptide(L)'
;MTSVFDIYNYLDSVAPFSTQEEWDNSGLVIGGNEAVTKAVLCLDAAKDVVRYAADIGAELIISHHPIIFHGLKAVEPKSAVYECVKNGIAVISAHTCFDKAKNGINTSLCKRLGLADVKPVDGTFIVTAKLDAPMSADDFARFVSDTLDVHGLRYTDSERLIKTVALGGGACEEYLPQAMECADCFVTGDMKYHDFLAAAEEKFCVISAGHFETESESFHMLLDELKNKFPEVEFVWGGQQNPVLAV
;
A
#
# COMPACT_ATOMS: atom_id res chain seq x y z
N MET A 1 14.85 18.62 -18.18
CA MET A 1 14.84 18.70 -16.69
C MET A 1 13.46 18.25 -16.28
N THR A 2 13.36 17.18 -15.51
CA THR A 2 12.07 16.63 -15.06
C THR A 2 11.42 17.55 -14.03
N SER A 3 10.13 17.79 -14.15
CA SER A 3 9.35 18.58 -13.19
C SER A 3 8.51 17.70 -12.28
N VAL A 4 8.03 18.26 -11.15
CA VAL A 4 7.04 17.60 -10.29
C VAL A 4 5.80 17.19 -11.09
N PHE A 5 5.36 18.04 -12.06
CA PHE A 5 4.20 17.73 -12.89
C PHE A 5 4.44 16.62 -13.92
N ASP A 6 5.68 16.44 -14.41
CA ASP A 6 5.99 15.30 -15.28
C ASP A 6 5.82 13.98 -14.52
N ILE A 7 6.30 13.94 -13.26
CA ILE A 7 6.15 12.77 -12.39
C ILE A 7 4.68 12.58 -11.97
N TYR A 8 3.98 13.66 -11.61
CA TYR A 8 2.55 13.64 -11.31
C TYR A 8 1.74 13.05 -12.47
N ASN A 9 1.94 13.54 -13.69
CA ASN A 9 1.23 13.07 -14.88
C ASN A 9 1.54 11.59 -15.19
N TYR A 10 2.77 11.15 -14.95
CA TYR A 10 3.11 9.75 -15.07
C TYR A 10 2.37 8.88 -14.03
N LEU A 11 2.37 9.26 -12.76
CA LEU A 11 1.64 8.57 -11.70
C LEU A 11 0.14 8.54 -12.00
N ASP A 12 -0.45 9.65 -12.45
CA ASP A 12 -1.86 9.71 -12.87
C ASP A 12 -2.15 8.78 -14.05
N SER A 13 -1.19 8.56 -14.95
CA SER A 13 -1.36 7.66 -16.10
C SER A 13 -1.33 6.18 -15.71
N VAL A 14 -0.64 5.80 -14.62
CA VAL A 14 -0.52 4.40 -14.16
C VAL A 14 -1.52 4.07 -13.04
N ALA A 15 -1.90 5.06 -12.25
CA ALA A 15 -2.86 4.98 -11.16
C ALA A 15 -3.71 6.27 -11.14
N PRO A 16 -4.73 6.40 -12.00
CA PRO A 16 -5.47 7.65 -12.16
C PRO A 16 -6.02 8.17 -10.83
N PHE A 17 -5.58 9.36 -10.42
CA PHE A 17 -6.00 9.96 -9.14
C PHE A 17 -7.51 10.13 -9.03
N SER A 18 -8.21 10.24 -10.17
CA SER A 18 -9.68 10.29 -10.23
C SER A 18 -10.37 8.98 -9.79
N THR A 19 -9.62 7.88 -9.65
CA THR A 19 -10.16 6.58 -9.19
C THR A 19 -10.05 6.37 -7.69
N GLN A 20 -9.46 7.32 -6.96
CA GLN A 20 -9.37 7.26 -5.50
C GLN A 20 -10.76 7.23 -4.84
N GLU A 21 -10.83 6.73 -3.61
CA GLU A 21 -12.04 6.79 -2.80
C GLU A 21 -12.43 8.25 -2.48
N GLU A 22 -13.71 8.51 -2.25
CA GLU A 22 -14.22 9.87 -1.98
C GLU A 22 -13.62 10.52 -0.71
N TRP A 23 -13.21 9.69 0.24
CA TRP A 23 -12.59 10.13 1.49
C TRP A 23 -11.08 10.27 1.41
N ASP A 24 -10.45 9.82 0.31
CA ASP A 24 -9.00 9.82 0.11
C ASP A 24 -8.47 11.20 -0.32
N ASN A 25 -7.14 11.37 -0.25
CA ASN A 25 -6.45 12.59 -0.65
C ASN A 25 -5.17 12.27 -1.47
N SER A 26 -5.34 11.48 -2.53
CA SER A 26 -4.27 11.19 -3.49
C SER A 26 -4.03 12.34 -4.45
N GLY A 27 -2.80 12.49 -4.94
CA GLY A 27 -2.38 13.54 -5.87
C GLY A 27 -1.27 14.42 -5.30
N LEU A 28 -1.11 15.64 -5.82
CA LEU A 28 -0.14 16.61 -5.34
C LEU A 28 -0.67 17.27 -4.05
N VAL A 29 -0.24 16.74 -2.90
CA VAL A 29 -0.74 17.15 -1.57
C VAL A 29 0.02 18.36 -1.03
N ILE A 30 1.31 18.48 -1.32
CA ILE A 30 2.15 19.64 -0.98
C ILE A 30 2.90 20.07 -2.24
N GLY A 31 2.72 21.34 -2.64
CA GLY A 31 3.53 21.96 -3.68
C GLY A 31 4.94 22.30 -3.18
N GLY A 32 5.91 22.30 -4.06
CA GLY A 32 7.32 22.59 -3.76
C GLY A 32 8.06 23.14 -4.98
N ASN A 33 9.35 22.86 -5.05
CA ASN A 33 10.17 23.23 -6.20
C ASN A 33 9.66 22.53 -7.45
N GLU A 34 9.69 23.26 -8.60
CA GLU A 34 9.19 22.69 -9.85
C GLU A 34 10.12 21.61 -10.43
N ALA A 35 11.44 21.82 -10.36
CA ALA A 35 12.44 20.90 -10.91
C ALA A 35 12.77 19.78 -9.92
N VAL A 36 12.89 18.55 -10.43
CA VAL A 36 13.22 17.35 -9.63
C VAL A 36 14.47 16.71 -10.20
N THR A 37 15.49 16.59 -9.38
CA THR A 37 16.73 15.85 -9.65
C THR A 37 16.84 14.63 -8.71
N LYS A 38 16.19 14.71 -7.55
CA LYS A 38 16.17 13.64 -6.55
C LYS A 38 14.78 13.53 -5.92
N ALA A 39 14.29 12.30 -5.78
CA ALA A 39 13.01 12.01 -5.14
C ALA A 39 13.11 10.83 -4.17
N VAL A 40 12.35 10.91 -3.08
CA VAL A 40 12.24 9.84 -2.08
C VAL A 40 10.91 9.13 -2.24
N LEU A 41 10.92 7.79 -2.35
CA LEU A 41 9.74 6.93 -2.26
C LEU A 41 9.59 6.40 -0.84
N CYS A 42 8.37 6.35 -0.31
CA CYS A 42 8.08 5.81 1.02
C CYS A 42 6.62 5.33 1.13
N LEU A 43 6.34 4.47 2.09
CA LEU A 43 4.95 4.15 2.43
C LEU A 43 4.30 5.36 3.12
N ASP A 44 4.93 5.88 4.17
CA ASP A 44 4.48 7.06 4.90
C ASP A 44 5.53 8.18 4.82
N ALA A 45 5.09 9.41 4.51
CA ALA A 45 5.93 10.60 4.63
C ALA A 45 6.05 11.03 6.11
N ALA A 46 6.59 10.11 6.95
CA ALA A 46 6.81 10.32 8.37
C ALA A 46 7.95 11.33 8.64
N LYS A 47 8.08 11.82 9.87
CA LYS A 47 9.05 12.88 10.23
C LYS A 47 10.50 12.53 9.93
N ASP A 48 10.87 11.27 10.11
CA ASP A 48 12.21 10.74 9.84
C ASP A 48 12.49 10.66 8.33
N VAL A 49 11.50 10.21 7.55
CA VAL A 49 11.57 10.18 6.08
C VAL A 49 11.67 11.58 5.50
N VAL A 50 10.85 12.53 5.99
CA VAL A 50 10.92 13.93 5.53
C VAL A 50 12.25 14.57 5.89
N ARG A 51 12.79 14.28 7.08
CA ARG A 51 14.12 14.75 7.48
C ARG A 51 15.21 14.16 6.57
N TYR A 52 15.16 12.86 6.33
CA TYR A 52 16.08 12.20 5.40
C TYR A 52 16.02 12.83 4.01
N ALA A 53 14.81 13.06 3.47
CA ALA A 53 14.64 13.72 2.18
C ALA A 53 15.28 15.11 2.15
N ALA A 54 15.11 15.92 3.20
CA ALA A 54 15.74 17.23 3.32
C ALA A 54 17.27 17.14 3.42
N ASP A 55 17.80 16.18 4.20
CA ASP A 55 19.24 15.99 4.41
C ASP A 55 19.97 15.59 3.11
N ILE A 56 19.32 14.81 2.24
CA ILE A 56 19.88 14.40 0.94
C ILE A 56 19.57 15.40 -0.19
N GLY A 57 18.84 16.48 0.09
CA GLY A 57 18.46 17.50 -0.88
C GLY A 57 17.42 17.03 -1.90
N ALA A 58 16.51 16.15 -1.53
CA ALA A 58 15.41 15.73 -2.40
C ALA A 58 14.37 16.86 -2.55
N GLU A 59 13.87 17.07 -3.76
CA GLU A 59 12.84 18.06 -4.07
C GLU A 59 11.42 17.48 -4.04
N LEU A 60 11.29 16.13 -4.05
CA LEU A 60 10.02 15.43 -4.10
C LEU A 60 9.99 14.23 -3.15
N ILE A 61 8.88 14.05 -2.47
CA ILE A 61 8.51 12.78 -1.81
C ILE A 61 7.31 12.19 -2.56
N ILE A 62 7.37 10.90 -2.86
CA ILE A 62 6.25 10.11 -3.39
C ILE A 62 5.88 9.13 -2.29
N SER A 63 4.69 9.28 -1.69
CA SER A 63 4.20 8.41 -0.64
C SER A 63 3.00 7.60 -1.08
N HIS A 64 2.81 6.41 -0.49
CA HIS A 64 1.56 5.70 -0.60
C HIS A 64 0.48 6.41 0.22
N HIS A 65 0.67 6.53 1.52
CA HIS A 65 -0.27 7.21 2.40
C HIS A 65 -0.19 8.74 2.26
N PRO A 66 -1.35 9.43 2.17
CA PRO A 66 -1.37 10.89 2.15
C PRO A 66 -0.80 11.49 3.42
N ILE A 67 0.21 12.36 3.30
CA ILE A 67 0.77 13.11 4.43
C ILE A 67 -0.28 14.04 5.09
N ILE A 68 -1.29 14.44 4.33
CA ILE A 68 -2.47 15.17 4.78
C ILE A 68 -3.68 14.34 4.40
N PHE A 69 -4.22 13.56 5.33
CA PHE A 69 -5.38 12.71 5.10
C PHE A 69 -6.69 13.49 5.22
N HIS A 70 -6.77 14.35 6.23
CA HIS A 70 -7.92 15.25 6.47
C HIS A 70 -7.45 16.69 6.52
N GLY A 71 -8.35 17.64 6.23
CA GLY A 71 -8.05 19.07 6.28
C GLY A 71 -7.42 19.49 7.61
N LEU A 72 -6.27 20.17 7.53
CA LEU A 72 -5.52 20.62 8.69
C LEU A 72 -6.18 21.87 9.31
N LYS A 73 -6.36 21.87 10.63
CA LYS A 73 -6.77 23.07 11.38
C LYS A 73 -5.60 23.98 11.75
N ALA A 74 -4.40 23.40 11.87
CA ALA A 74 -3.15 24.10 12.15
C ALA A 74 -1.97 23.29 11.57
N VAL A 75 -0.88 23.97 11.24
CA VAL A 75 0.39 23.37 10.88
C VAL A 75 1.36 23.59 12.04
N GLU A 76 1.62 22.55 12.79
CA GLU A 76 2.51 22.62 13.95
C GLU A 76 3.98 22.69 13.52
N PRO A 77 4.81 23.53 14.16
CA PRO A 77 6.25 23.53 13.94
C PRO A 77 6.86 22.14 14.13
N LYS A 78 7.77 21.74 13.24
CA LYS A 78 8.40 20.41 13.23
C LYS A 78 7.44 19.23 12.91
N SER A 79 6.22 19.52 12.43
CA SER A 79 5.41 18.47 11.77
C SER A 79 6.04 18.09 10.43
N ALA A 80 5.76 16.89 9.92
CA ALA A 80 6.23 16.47 8.61
C ALA A 80 5.80 17.45 7.49
N VAL A 81 4.54 17.90 7.54
CA VAL A 81 4.00 18.93 6.61
C VAL A 81 4.79 20.24 6.68
N TYR A 82 5.07 20.73 7.91
CA TYR A 82 5.84 21.96 8.10
C TYR A 82 7.25 21.85 7.51
N GLU A 83 7.93 20.73 7.77
CA GLU A 83 9.29 20.51 7.27
C GLU A 83 9.31 20.35 5.75
N CYS A 84 8.32 19.71 5.11
CA CYS A 84 8.21 19.70 3.65
C CYS A 84 8.09 21.10 3.08
N VAL A 85 7.14 21.90 3.57
CA VAL A 85 6.92 23.29 3.10
C VAL A 85 8.17 24.16 3.31
N LYS A 86 8.78 24.07 4.50
CA LYS A 86 9.98 24.85 4.87
C LYS A 86 11.18 24.53 3.97
N ASN A 87 11.36 23.28 3.57
CA ASN A 87 12.47 22.85 2.72
C ASN A 87 12.14 22.86 1.22
N GLY A 88 10.92 23.30 0.82
CA GLY A 88 10.50 23.34 -0.59
C GLY A 88 10.29 21.96 -1.21
N ILE A 89 10.05 20.93 -0.39
CA ILE A 89 9.84 19.54 -0.82
C ILE A 89 8.38 19.37 -1.22
N ALA A 90 8.13 19.02 -2.48
CA ALA A 90 6.80 18.63 -2.95
C ALA A 90 6.43 17.23 -2.42
N VAL A 91 5.14 16.96 -2.24
CA VAL A 91 4.64 15.61 -1.89
C VAL A 91 3.51 15.21 -2.81
N ILE A 92 3.69 14.08 -3.49
CA ILE A 92 2.65 13.39 -4.25
C ILE A 92 2.30 12.11 -3.49
N SER A 93 1.01 11.88 -3.22
CA SER A 93 0.54 10.64 -2.61
C SER A 93 -0.26 9.83 -3.63
N ALA A 94 -0.02 8.51 -3.68
CA ALA A 94 -0.73 7.57 -4.54
C ALA A 94 -1.26 6.42 -3.66
N HIS A 95 -2.44 6.63 -3.08
CA HIS A 95 -3.07 5.76 -2.07
C HIS A 95 -4.09 4.84 -2.74
N THR A 96 -5.39 4.96 -2.46
CA THR A 96 -6.41 4.03 -2.96
C THR A 96 -6.50 3.93 -4.49
N CYS A 97 -6.10 4.96 -5.21
CA CYS A 97 -5.94 4.87 -6.67
C CYS A 97 -4.84 3.86 -7.06
N PHE A 98 -3.76 3.76 -6.27
CA PHE A 98 -2.68 2.82 -6.52
C PHE A 98 -3.03 1.40 -6.05
N ASP A 99 -3.87 1.24 -5.00
CA ASP A 99 -4.43 -0.06 -4.62
C ASP A 99 -5.23 -0.69 -5.76
N LYS A 100 -6.02 0.13 -6.48
CA LYS A 100 -6.84 -0.28 -7.62
C LYS A 100 -6.07 -0.47 -8.92
N ALA A 101 -4.86 0.09 -9.03
CA ALA A 101 -4.11 0.12 -10.28
C ALA A 101 -3.73 -1.29 -10.75
N LYS A 102 -3.67 -1.49 -12.08
CA LYS A 102 -3.33 -2.77 -12.70
C LYS A 102 -1.98 -3.34 -12.25
N ASN A 103 -1.01 -2.46 -11.93
CA ASN A 103 0.30 -2.82 -11.38
C ASN A 103 0.48 -2.19 -9.98
N GLY A 104 -0.60 -1.97 -9.26
CA GLY A 104 -0.60 -1.37 -7.94
C GLY A 104 -0.37 -2.38 -6.80
N ILE A 105 -0.70 -1.97 -5.57
CA ILE A 105 -0.47 -2.74 -4.35
C ILE A 105 -1.04 -4.16 -4.47
N ASN A 106 -2.34 -4.29 -4.72
CA ASN A 106 -3.03 -5.58 -4.62
C ASN A 106 -2.58 -6.57 -5.69
N THR A 107 -2.35 -6.12 -6.92
CA THR A 107 -1.83 -6.99 -7.98
C THR A 107 -0.37 -7.37 -7.77
N SER A 108 0.43 -6.49 -7.20
CA SER A 108 1.84 -6.78 -6.83
C SER A 108 1.91 -7.76 -5.67
N LEU A 109 1.05 -7.61 -4.67
CA LEU A 109 0.93 -8.55 -3.55
C LEU A 109 0.50 -9.96 -4.05
N CYS A 110 -0.46 -10.04 -4.99
CA CYS A 110 -0.81 -11.31 -5.64
C CYS A 110 0.40 -11.96 -6.34
N LYS A 111 1.20 -11.19 -7.06
CA LYS A 111 2.41 -11.69 -7.73
C LYS A 111 3.45 -12.22 -6.72
N ARG A 112 3.66 -11.51 -5.61
CA ARG A 112 4.57 -11.96 -4.53
C ARG A 112 4.13 -13.29 -3.93
N LEU A 113 2.82 -13.48 -3.73
CA LEU A 113 2.22 -14.72 -3.23
C LEU A 113 2.07 -15.80 -4.32
N GLY A 114 2.57 -15.58 -5.54
CA GLY A 114 2.46 -16.55 -6.63
C GLY A 114 1.04 -16.87 -7.05
N LEU A 115 0.09 -15.96 -6.80
CA LEU A 115 -1.32 -16.13 -7.14
C LEU A 115 -1.57 -15.78 -8.62
N ALA A 116 -2.45 -16.53 -9.26
CA ALA A 116 -2.84 -16.36 -10.66
C ALA A 116 -4.30 -15.88 -10.82
N ASP A 117 -4.72 -15.60 -12.06
CA ASP A 117 -6.10 -15.22 -12.41
C ASP A 117 -6.62 -14.01 -11.61
N VAL A 118 -5.79 -12.98 -11.42
CA VAL A 118 -6.14 -11.78 -10.65
C VAL A 118 -7.30 -11.02 -11.31
N LYS A 119 -8.36 -10.76 -10.54
CA LYS A 119 -9.56 -10.02 -10.99
C LYS A 119 -10.00 -9.02 -9.93
N PRO A 120 -10.40 -7.80 -10.30
CA PRO A 120 -10.99 -6.86 -9.35
C PRO A 120 -12.33 -7.38 -8.83
N VAL A 121 -12.68 -7.00 -7.61
CA VAL A 121 -14.02 -7.20 -7.03
C VAL A 121 -14.79 -5.88 -7.15
N ASP A 122 -15.91 -5.91 -7.86
CA ASP A 122 -16.69 -4.73 -8.19
C ASP A 122 -17.12 -3.95 -6.93
N GLY A 123 -17.00 -2.63 -6.98
CA GLY A 123 -17.39 -1.75 -5.88
C GLY A 123 -16.40 -1.75 -4.69
N THR A 124 -15.22 -2.32 -4.86
CA THR A 124 -14.16 -2.38 -3.83
C THR A 124 -12.81 -2.05 -4.44
N PHE A 125 -11.76 -2.02 -3.62
CA PHE A 125 -10.38 -2.03 -4.12
C PHE A 125 -9.63 -3.36 -3.84
N ILE A 126 -10.33 -4.39 -3.35
CA ILE A 126 -9.74 -5.73 -3.24
C ILE A 126 -9.80 -6.49 -4.58
N VAL A 127 -8.99 -7.51 -4.68
CA VAL A 127 -8.95 -8.41 -5.85
C VAL A 127 -9.18 -9.85 -5.44
N THR A 128 -9.66 -10.69 -6.37
CA THR A 128 -9.59 -12.16 -6.22
C THR A 128 -8.47 -12.72 -7.06
N ALA A 129 -7.86 -13.80 -6.57
CA ALA A 129 -6.82 -14.54 -7.28
C ALA A 129 -6.89 -16.03 -6.90
N LYS A 130 -6.12 -16.88 -7.58
CA LYS A 130 -6.13 -18.33 -7.35
C LYS A 130 -4.78 -18.86 -6.95
N LEU A 131 -4.80 -19.82 -6.02
CA LEU A 131 -3.66 -20.71 -5.75
C LEU A 131 -3.52 -21.74 -6.91
N ASP A 132 -2.29 -22.09 -7.23
CA ASP A 132 -1.98 -23.15 -8.21
C ASP A 132 -2.51 -24.51 -7.71
N ALA A 133 -2.31 -24.81 -6.44
CA ALA A 133 -2.85 -25.99 -5.75
C ALA A 133 -3.60 -25.57 -4.47
N PRO A 134 -4.72 -26.25 -4.13
CA PRO A 134 -5.43 -25.95 -2.88
C PRO A 134 -4.58 -26.23 -1.64
N MET A 135 -4.67 -25.37 -0.61
CA MET A 135 -3.97 -25.48 0.67
C MET A 135 -4.95 -25.50 1.85
N SER A 136 -4.53 -26.06 2.99
CA SER A 136 -5.24 -25.83 4.25
C SER A 136 -5.06 -24.37 4.71
N ALA A 137 -5.92 -23.89 5.63
CA ALA A 137 -5.78 -22.55 6.18
C ALA A 137 -4.43 -22.36 6.90
N ASP A 138 -3.98 -23.37 7.66
CA ASP A 138 -2.69 -23.33 8.38
C ASP A 138 -1.50 -23.30 7.41
N ASP A 139 -1.49 -24.15 6.39
CA ASP A 139 -0.40 -24.15 5.39
C ASP A 139 -0.35 -22.83 4.61
N PHE A 140 -1.51 -22.29 4.22
CA PHE A 140 -1.56 -21.02 3.48
C PHE A 140 -1.16 -19.84 4.39
N ALA A 141 -1.58 -19.82 5.65
CA ALA A 141 -1.15 -18.78 6.61
C ALA A 141 0.38 -18.79 6.82
N ARG A 142 0.99 -19.99 6.94
CA ARG A 142 2.46 -20.13 7.01
C ARG A 142 3.13 -19.65 5.73
N PHE A 143 2.61 -20.05 4.57
CA PHE A 143 3.12 -19.61 3.27
C PHE A 143 3.09 -18.07 3.14
N VAL A 144 1.98 -17.42 3.54
CA VAL A 144 1.86 -15.95 3.56
C VAL A 144 2.88 -15.33 4.52
N SER A 145 2.99 -15.89 5.75
CA SER A 145 3.95 -15.43 6.77
C SER A 145 5.39 -15.48 6.25
N ASP A 146 5.80 -16.61 5.67
CA ASP A 146 7.15 -16.81 5.16
C ASP A 146 7.45 -15.92 3.94
N THR A 147 6.46 -15.76 3.04
CA THR A 147 6.63 -14.99 1.80
C THR A 147 6.72 -13.49 2.05
N LEU A 148 5.94 -12.98 3.01
CA LEU A 148 5.89 -11.57 3.34
C LEU A 148 6.78 -11.18 4.53
N ASP A 149 7.49 -12.14 5.14
CA ASP A 149 8.32 -11.97 6.34
C ASP A 149 7.51 -11.39 7.52
N VAL A 150 6.31 -11.95 7.72
CA VAL A 150 5.37 -11.47 8.75
C VAL A 150 5.64 -12.15 10.09
N HIS A 151 5.94 -11.37 11.12
CA HIS A 151 5.98 -11.85 12.49
C HIS A 151 4.63 -11.57 13.18
N GLY A 152 4.04 -12.62 13.79
CA GLY A 152 2.78 -12.48 14.53
C GLY A 152 1.53 -12.44 13.63
N LEU A 153 1.56 -13.06 12.46
CA LEU A 153 0.39 -13.27 11.61
C LEU A 153 -0.76 -13.92 12.39
N ARG A 154 -1.98 -13.44 12.16
CA ARG A 154 -3.20 -13.99 12.79
C ARG A 154 -4.15 -14.47 11.70
N TYR A 155 -4.81 -15.61 11.94
CA TYR A 155 -5.77 -16.16 10.98
C TYR A 155 -6.91 -16.92 11.66
N THR A 156 -7.99 -17.18 10.90
CA THR A 156 -9.08 -18.10 11.25
C THR A 156 -9.01 -19.34 10.37
N ASP A 157 -9.40 -20.50 10.93
CA ASP A 157 -9.52 -21.73 10.15
C ASP A 157 -10.90 -21.80 9.47
N SER A 158 -10.93 -22.31 8.23
CA SER A 158 -12.15 -22.51 7.46
C SER A 158 -12.66 -23.95 7.44
N GLU A 159 -11.92 -24.89 7.97
CA GLU A 159 -12.18 -26.34 7.84
C GLU A 159 -12.28 -26.82 6.35
N ARG A 160 -11.89 -25.98 5.41
CA ARG A 160 -11.94 -26.22 3.96
C ARG A 160 -10.60 -25.90 3.30
N LEU A 161 -10.34 -26.49 2.14
CA LEU A 161 -9.18 -26.12 1.35
C LEU A 161 -9.40 -24.78 0.66
N ILE A 162 -8.39 -23.92 0.74
CA ILE A 162 -8.34 -22.62 0.08
C ILE A 162 -7.82 -22.81 -1.35
N LYS A 163 -8.55 -22.28 -2.33
CA LYS A 163 -8.16 -22.23 -3.73
C LYS A 163 -8.30 -20.83 -4.30
N THR A 164 -9.37 -20.12 -3.95
CA THR A 164 -9.62 -18.74 -4.33
C THR A 164 -9.35 -17.82 -3.14
N VAL A 165 -8.54 -16.81 -3.35
CA VAL A 165 -8.15 -15.84 -2.33
C VAL A 165 -8.67 -14.47 -2.73
N ALA A 166 -9.42 -13.81 -1.84
CA ALA A 166 -9.63 -12.36 -1.89
C ALA A 166 -8.44 -11.69 -1.20
N LEU A 167 -7.99 -10.53 -1.71
CA LEU A 167 -6.79 -9.90 -1.22
C LEU A 167 -6.90 -8.38 -1.31
N GLY A 168 -6.53 -7.70 -0.22
CA GLY A 168 -6.38 -6.26 -0.13
C GLY A 168 -5.27 -5.90 0.86
N GLY A 169 -4.25 -5.16 0.41
CA GLY A 169 -3.19 -4.63 1.27
C GLY A 169 -3.74 -3.60 2.25
N GLY A 170 -3.01 -3.36 3.35
CA GLY A 170 -3.40 -2.40 4.37
C GLY A 170 -4.69 -2.76 5.12
N ALA A 171 -5.54 -1.77 5.37
CA ALA A 171 -6.78 -1.90 6.14
C ALA A 171 -7.98 -2.09 5.20
N CYS A 172 -8.27 -3.34 4.85
CA CYS A 172 -9.39 -3.71 3.97
C CYS A 172 -10.49 -4.52 4.71
N GLU A 173 -10.51 -4.50 6.05
CA GLU A 173 -11.44 -5.29 6.84
C GLU A 173 -12.92 -5.01 6.52
N GLU A 174 -13.25 -3.81 6.04
CA GLU A 174 -14.61 -3.44 5.65
C GLU A 174 -15.17 -4.27 4.47
N TYR A 175 -14.27 -4.86 3.65
CA TYR A 175 -14.65 -5.72 2.52
C TYR A 175 -14.75 -7.21 2.89
N LEU A 176 -14.70 -7.57 4.17
CA LEU A 176 -14.88 -8.95 4.61
C LEU A 176 -16.17 -9.60 4.07
N PRO A 177 -17.35 -8.91 4.06
CA PRO A 177 -18.55 -9.50 3.49
C PRO A 177 -18.43 -9.84 2.00
N GLN A 178 -17.85 -8.94 1.19
CA GLN A 178 -17.66 -9.17 -0.24
C GLN A 178 -16.62 -10.28 -0.50
N ALA A 179 -15.57 -10.36 0.34
CA ALA A 179 -14.59 -11.43 0.26
C ALA A 179 -15.20 -12.80 0.54
N MET A 180 -16.12 -12.92 1.51
CA MET A 180 -16.85 -14.15 1.83
C MET A 180 -17.74 -14.64 0.68
N GLU A 181 -18.27 -13.71 -0.14
CA GLU A 181 -19.13 -14.04 -1.27
C GLU A 181 -18.34 -14.60 -2.48
N CYS A 182 -17.04 -14.25 -2.62
CA CYS A 182 -16.27 -14.51 -3.84
C CYS A 182 -15.00 -15.35 -3.67
N ALA A 183 -14.62 -15.72 -2.43
CA ALA A 183 -13.37 -16.42 -2.17
C ALA A 183 -13.49 -17.47 -1.04
N ASP A 184 -12.46 -18.28 -0.89
CA ASP A 184 -12.32 -19.24 0.22
C ASP A 184 -11.53 -18.66 1.40
N CYS A 185 -10.74 -17.61 1.15
CA CYS A 185 -9.90 -16.92 2.12
C CYS A 185 -9.81 -15.43 1.78
N PHE A 186 -9.69 -14.60 2.81
CA PHE A 186 -9.37 -13.17 2.67
C PHE A 186 -8.02 -12.84 3.33
N VAL A 187 -7.08 -12.30 2.56
CA VAL A 187 -5.78 -11.80 3.04
C VAL A 187 -5.84 -10.28 3.07
N THR A 188 -5.57 -9.68 4.23
CA THR A 188 -5.47 -8.22 4.41
C THR A 188 -4.40 -7.88 5.44
N GLY A 189 -4.02 -6.61 5.54
CA GLY A 189 -3.06 -6.16 6.55
C GLY A 189 -3.68 -6.11 7.94
N ASP A 190 -4.70 -5.30 8.12
CA ASP A 190 -5.37 -5.09 9.40
C ASP A 190 -6.69 -5.84 9.51
N MET A 191 -7.01 -6.31 10.73
CA MET A 191 -8.27 -6.99 11.02
C MET A 191 -8.62 -6.84 12.51
N LYS A 192 -9.84 -6.42 12.80
CA LYS A 192 -10.35 -6.26 14.18
C LYS A 192 -10.82 -7.58 14.76
N TYR A 193 -10.88 -7.68 16.09
CA TYR A 193 -11.30 -8.89 16.79
C TYR A 193 -12.69 -9.38 16.36
N HIS A 194 -13.65 -8.47 16.20
CA HIS A 194 -15.02 -8.85 15.83
C HIS A 194 -15.14 -9.35 14.39
N ASP A 195 -14.26 -8.90 13.49
CA ASP A 195 -14.20 -9.40 12.12
C ASP A 195 -13.65 -10.83 12.08
N PHE A 196 -12.61 -11.13 12.89
CA PHE A 196 -12.16 -12.51 13.09
C PHE A 196 -13.25 -13.41 13.69
N LEU A 197 -14.04 -12.90 14.66
CA LEU A 197 -15.13 -13.65 15.25
C LEU A 197 -16.19 -13.97 14.19
N ALA A 198 -16.62 -12.99 13.42
CA ALA A 198 -17.60 -13.17 12.34
C ALA A 198 -17.10 -14.18 11.30
N ALA A 199 -15.84 -14.08 10.87
CA ALA A 199 -15.24 -15.03 9.94
C ALA A 199 -15.21 -16.46 10.51
N ALA A 200 -14.85 -16.61 11.80
CA ALA A 200 -14.80 -17.92 12.44
C ALA A 200 -16.19 -18.57 12.59
N GLU A 201 -17.24 -17.78 12.88
CA GLU A 201 -18.64 -18.25 12.94
C GLU A 201 -19.13 -18.80 11.60
N GLU A 202 -18.68 -18.17 10.50
CA GLU A 202 -19.01 -18.58 9.12
C GLU A 202 -18.02 -19.64 8.57
N LYS A 203 -17.06 -20.09 9.36
CA LYS A 203 -15.99 -21.02 8.95
C LYS A 203 -15.24 -20.51 7.71
N PHE A 204 -14.96 -19.22 7.68
CA PHE A 204 -14.24 -18.55 6.62
C PHE A 204 -12.82 -18.22 7.06
N CYS A 205 -11.83 -18.49 6.18
CA CYS A 205 -10.45 -18.15 6.45
C CYS A 205 -10.19 -16.67 6.25
N VAL A 206 -9.69 -16.00 7.28
CA VAL A 206 -9.12 -14.65 7.19
C VAL A 206 -7.68 -14.70 7.65
N ILE A 207 -6.80 -14.00 6.94
CA ILE A 207 -5.38 -13.83 7.30
C ILE A 207 -5.09 -12.34 7.43
N SER A 208 -4.70 -11.91 8.63
CA SER A 208 -4.19 -10.55 8.90
C SER A 208 -2.66 -10.62 8.89
N ALA A 209 -2.09 -10.10 7.81
CA ALA A 209 -0.66 -10.24 7.47
C ALA A 209 0.17 -8.96 7.70
N GLY A 210 -0.39 -8.00 8.43
CA GLY A 210 0.26 -6.72 8.75
C GLY A 210 0.11 -5.68 7.63
N HIS A 211 -0.16 -4.45 8.04
CA HIS A 211 -0.36 -3.32 7.13
C HIS A 211 0.91 -3.04 6.33
N PHE A 212 2.02 -2.84 7.05
CA PHE A 212 3.30 -2.53 6.45
C PHE A 212 3.79 -3.64 5.50
N GLU A 213 3.67 -4.90 5.88
CA GLU A 213 4.16 -6.06 5.14
C GLU A 213 3.38 -6.30 3.85
N THR A 214 2.08 -5.97 3.85
CA THR A 214 1.23 -6.13 2.66
C THR A 214 1.42 -5.02 1.64
N GLU A 215 1.88 -3.82 2.04
CA GLU A 215 1.97 -2.66 1.16
C GLU A 215 3.40 -2.25 0.82
N SER A 216 4.33 -2.26 1.80
CA SER A 216 5.65 -1.66 1.66
C SER A 216 6.43 -2.15 0.45
N GLU A 217 6.61 -3.47 0.31
CA GLU A 217 7.34 -4.06 -0.82
C GLU A 217 6.58 -3.89 -2.15
N SER A 218 5.25 -3.91 -2.10
CA SER A 218 4.41 -3.70 -3.28
C SER A 218 4.54 -2.27 -3.80
N PHE A 219 4.63 -1.29 -2.91
CA PHE A 219 4.87 0.11 -3.27
C PHE A 219 6.33 0.35 -3.70
N HIS A 220 7.28 -0.34 -3.06
CA HIS A 220 8.69 -0.27 -3.43
C HIS A 220 8.94 -0.67 -4.89
N MET A 221 8.14 -1.57 -5.47
CA MET A 221 8.27 -1.95 -6.88
C MET A 221 8.08 -0.77 -7.86
N LEU A 222 7.34 0.28 -7.47
CA LEU A 222 7.19 1.50 -8.25
C LEU A 222 8.53 2.24 -8.44
N LEU A 223 9.51 2.03 -7.55
CA LEU A 223 10.83 2.65 -7.64
C LEU A 223 11.55 2.33 -8.95
N ASP A 224 11.51 1.07 -9.38
CA ASP A 224 12.17 0.65 -10.62
C ASP A 224 11.46 1.19 -11.87
N GLU A 225 10.13 1.29 -11.82
CA GLU A 225 9.34 1.90 -12.90
C GLU A 225 9.68 3.38 -13.05
N LEU A 226 9.79 4.13 -11.95
CA LEU A 226 10.16 5.54 -11.95
C LEU A 226 11.60 5.77 -12.43
N LYS A 227 12.56 4.96 -11.99
CA LYS A 227 13.96 5.01 -12.46
C LYS A 227 14.06 4.77 -13.96
N ASN A 228 13.30 3.82 -14.49
CA ASN A 228 13.26 3.54 -15.92
C ASN A 228 12.61 4.67 -16.72
N LYS A 229 11.57 5.28 -16.18
CA LYS A 229 10.81 6.36 -16.84
C LYS A 229 11.55 7.69 -16.85
N PHE A 230 12.25 8.02 -15.76
CA PHE A 230 12.96 9.29 -15.55
C PHE A 230 14.43 9.01 -15.17
N PRO A 231 15.26 8.53 -16.10
CA PRO A 231 16.64 8.10 -15.79
C PRO A 231 17.55 9.25 -15.33
N GLU A 232 17.14 10.51 -15.53
CA GLU A 232 17.86 11.70 -15.05
C GLU A 232 17.52 12.09 -13.60
N VAL A 233 16.53 11.44 -12.97
CA VAL A 233 16.14 11.67 -11.58
C VAL A 233 16.66 10.54 -10.70
N GLU A 234 17.32 10.89 -9.61
CA GLU A 234 17.75 9.93 -8.59
C GLU A 234 16.55 9.58 -7.68
N PHE A 235 15.96 8.39 -7.87
CA PHE A 235 14.92 7.88 -6.98
C PHE A 235 15.53 6.97 -5.92
N VAL A 236 15.21 7.24 -4.66
CA VAL A 236 15.67 6.45 -3.52
C VAL A 236 14.50 6.01 -2.64
N TRP A 237 14.63 4.85 -2.00
CA TRP A 237 13.69 4.42 -0.98
C TRP A 237 13.99 5.12 0.35
N GLY A 238 12.94 5.59 1.04
CA GLY A 238 13.07 6.37 2.28
C GLY A 238 13.51 5.60 3.51
N GLY A 239 13.74 4.28 3.39
CA GLY A 239 14.29 3.45 4.46
C GLY A 239 13.35 3.27 5.66
N GLN A 240 12.05 3.52 5.49
CA GLN A 240 11.06 3.36 6.54
C GLN A 240 11.05 1.95 7.10
N GLN A 241 11.01 1.84 8.42
CA GLN A 241 10.88 0.57 9.14
C GLN A 241 9.44 0.39 9.62
N ASN A 242 8.99 -0.86 9.74
CA ASN A 242 7.70 -1.13 10.37
C ASN A 242 7.70 -0.60 11.81
N PRO A 243 6.77 0.31 12.19
CA PRO A 243 6.69 0.82 13.55
C PRO A 243 6.09 -0.20 14.53
N VAL A 244 5.46 -1.26 14.02
CA VAL A 244 4.86 -2.33 14.82
C VAL A 244 5.88 -3.43 15.02
N LEU A 245 6.21 -3.71 16.27
CA LEU A 245 7.12 -4.80 16.64
C LEU A 245 6.30 -6.00 17.13
N ALA A 246 6.68 -7.20 16.69
CA ALA A 246 6.11 -8.46 17.15
C ALA A 246 7.15 -9.28 17.92
N VAL A 247 6.70 -10.13 18.85
CA VAL A 247 7.50 -11.04 19.67
C VAL A 247 7.10 -12.49 19.40
#